data_c3406ac20c3b4bab7bc45c73befe971c
#
_entry.id   c3406ac20c3b4bab7bc45c73befe971c
#
_cell.length_a   1.000
_cell.length_b   1.000
_cell.length_c   1.000
_cell.angle_alpha   90.00
_cell.angle_beta   90.00
_cell.angle_gamma   90.00
#
_symmetry.space_group_name_H-M   'P 1'
#
loop_
_entity.id
_entity.type
_entity.pdbx_description
1 polymer ?
#
loop_
_entity_poly.entity_id
_entity_poly.type
_entity_poly.pdbx_seq_one_letter_code
_entity_poly.pdbx_strand_id
1 'polypeptide(L)'
;MAENSFKNVSTQPKPFFLLPVKTLFLLGGVFSAFFILIFGLVFFDYANSMDNAIFNLMRSNSSNPILDQTLRCVVFLGSSQFVLPLSLLVGVFLSLYRRNLALGVWFVLSVILFEALLKSLKHLFLHSFQWLSHSVNFPSAIALSLTLFYGLLILLIPHFIAHQIFQNILSYSLLGLILLIGLALIVLGVSFSSVLGGFCLGALGACFSIGIYLSVFQKI
;
A
#
# COMPACT_ATOMS: atom_id res chain seq x y z
N MET A 1 47.12 2.44 -39.20
CA MET A 1 45.80 1.81 -39.10
C MET A 1 45.39 1.83 -37.63
N ALA A 2 44.61 2.77 -37.26
CA ALA A 2 44.17 2.96 -35.87
C ALA A 2 42.70 2.53 -35.82
N GLU A 3 42.48 1.35 -35.21
CA GLU A 3 41.18 0.77 -35.01
C GLU A 3 40.55 1.39 -33.74
N ASN A 4 39.78 2.49 -33.98
CA ASN A 4 39.00 3.14 -32.93
C ASN A 4 37.82 2.23 -32.56
N SER A 5 38.03 1.39 -31.58
CA SER A 5 36.99 0.66 -30.87
C SER A 5 36.11 1.66 -30.10
N PHE A 6 35.04 2.13 -30.73
CA PHE A 6 33.95 2.81 -30.06
C PHE A 6 33.26 1.82 -29.12
N LYS A 7 33.76 1.73 -27.87
CA LYS A 7 32.97 1.19 -26.77
C LYS A 7 31.78 2.11 -26.54
N ASN A 8 30.68 1.85 -27.23
CA ASN A 8 29.36 2.33 -26.87
C ASN A 8 29.04 1.77 -25.48
N VAL A 9 29.48 2.47 -24.45
CA VAL A 9 28.94 2.33 -23.12
C VAL A 9 27.52 2.85 -23.20
N SER A 10 26.59 1.94 -23.49
CA SER A 10 25.16 2.20 -23.31
C SER A 10 24.95 2.45 -21.82
N THR A 11 25.09 3.70 -21.40
CA THR A 11 24.60 4.17 -20.11
C THR A 11 23.08 4.13 -20.16
N GLN A 12 22.53 2.92 -20.01
CA GLN A 12 21.11 2.80 -19.72
C GLN A 12 20.89 3.54 -18.39
N PRO A 13 20.04 4.57 -18.34
CA PRO A 13 19.73 5.26 -17.12
C PRO A 13 19.22 4.22 -16.12
N LYS A 14 19.92 4.05 -15.02
CA LYS A 14 19.49 3.15 -13.95
C LYS A 14 18.10 3.61 -13.53
N PRO A 15 17.08 2.77 -13.60
CA PRO A 15 15.73 3.17 -13.20
C PRO A 15 15.77 3.60 -11.73
N PHE A 16 15.27 4.80 -11.48
CA PHE A 16 15.32 5.48 -10.18
C PHE A 16 14.67 4.68 -9.03
N PHE A 17 13.87 3.68 -9.35
CA PHE A 17 13.11 2.85 -8.39
C PHE A 17 13.54 1.38 -8.28
N LEU A 18 14.66 0.97 -8.86
CA LEU A 18 15.22 -0.35 -8.54
C LEU A 18 15.87 -0.29 -7.16
N LEU A 19 15.02 -0.29 -6.14
CA LEU A 19 15.49 -0.39 -4.76
C LEU A 19 16.16 -1.76 -4.56
N PRO A 20 17.41 -1.81 -4.09
CA PRO A 20 18.04 -3.07 -3.76
C PRO A 20 17.24 -3.78 -2.66
N VAL A 21 17.26 -5.11 -2.68
CA VAL A 21 16.49 -5.95 -1.74
C VAL A 21 16.70 -5.51 -0.28
N LYS A 22 17.94 -5.13 0.07
CA LYS A 22 18.28 -4.63 1.41
C LYS A 22 17.50 -3.37 1.80
N THR A 23 17.32 -2.44 0.86
CA THR A 23 16.55 -1.20 1.14
C THR A 23 15.06 -1.46 1.26
N LEU A 24 14.50 -2.45 0.53
CA LEU A 24 13.10 -2.86 0.69
C LEU A 24 12.84 -3.41 2.10
N PHE A 25 13.72 -4.29 2.60
CA PHE A 25 13.60 -4.79 3.97
C PHE A 25 13.80 -3.70 5.02
N LEU A 26 14.72 -2.77 4.78
CA LEU A 26 14.94 -1.63 5.68
C LEU A 26 13.71 -0.72 5.72
N LEU A 27 13.12 -0.38 4.57
CA LEU A 27 11.87 0.38 4.49
C LEU A 27 10.73 -0.35 5.19
N GLY A 28 10.59 -1.65 4.96
CA GLY A 28 9.61 -2.48 5.66
C GLY A 28 9.81 -2.44 7.18
N GLY A 29 11.05 -2.50 7.66
CA GLY A 29 11.39 -2.33 9.07
C GLY A 29 10.99 -0.97 9.64
N VAL A 30 11.21 0.11 8.89
CA VAL A 30 10.79 1.47 9.26
C VAL A 30 9.26 1.54 9.37
N PHE A 31 8.52 1.03 8.39
CA PHE A 31 7.05 1.01 8.44
C PHE A 31 6.53 0.14 9.60
N SER A 32 7.23 -0.96 9.92
CA SER A 32 6.90 -1.78 11.09
C SER A 32 7.06 -0.99 12.39
N ALA A 33 8.16 -0.24 12.54
CA ALA A 33 8.38 0.60 13.71
C ALA A 33 7.32 1.69 13.86
N PHE A 34 6.96 2.37 12.76
CA PHE A 34 5.87 3.34 12.74
C PHE A 34 4.52 2.70 13.09
N PHE A 35 4.23 1.51 12.57
CA PHE A 35 3.01 0.80 12.94
C PHE A 35 2.95 0.48 14.42
N ILE A 36 4.04 -0.03 15.02
CA ILE A 36 4.11 -0.33 16.45
C ILE A 36 3.92 0.94 17.29
N LEU A 37 4.50 2.06 16.86
CA LEU A 37 4.32 3.35 17.53
C LEU A 37 2.85 3.79 17.49
N ILE A 38 2.21 3.79 16.31
CA ILE A 38 0.80 4.17 16.17
C ILE A 38 -0.08 3.22 16.97
N PHE A 39 0.21 1.91 16.93
CA PHE A 39 -0.50 0.92 17.73
C PHE A 39 -0.40 1.21 19.22
N GLY A 40 0.79 1.56 19.72
CA GLY A 40 0.99 1.98 21.11
C GLY A 40 0.17 3.21 21.47
N LEU A 41 0.14 4.24 20.61
CA LEU A 41 -0.66 5.45 20.84
C LEU A 41 -2.17 5.15 20.91
N VAL A 42 -2.64 4.24 20.06
CA VAL A 42 -4.05 3.79 20.09
C VAL A 42 -4.32 2.93 21.32
N PHE A 43 -3.41 2.03 21.67
CA PHE A 43 -3.55 1.13 22.81
C PHE A 43 -3.61 1.88 24.14
N PHE A 44 -2.80 2.91 24.31
CA PHE A 44 -2.78 3.76 25.52
C PHE A 44 -3.78 4.92 25.47
N ASP A 45 -4.70 4.95 24.50
CA ASP A 45 -5.76 5.94 24.34
C ASP A 45 -5.28 7.38 24.05
N TYR A 46 -4.00 7.57 23.77
CA TYR A 46 -3.45 8.89 23.42
C TYR A 46 -3.93 9.39 22.05
N ALA A 47 -4.30 8.50 21.15
CA ALA A 47 -4.74 8.85 19.80
C ALA A 47 -6.13 9.51 19.77
N ASN A 48 -7.01 9.24 20.75
CA ASN A 48 -8.39 9.70 20.74
C ASN A 48 -8.56 11.23 20.72
N SER A 49 -7.73 11.97 21.43
CA SER A 49 -7.80 13.42 21.44
C SER A 49 -7.47 14.01 20.07
N MET A 50 -6.48 13.46 19.39
CA MET A 50 -6.06 13.87 18.05
C MET A 50 -7.10 13.46 17.00
N ASP A 51 -7.59 12.22 17.05
CA ASP A 51 -8.62 11.71 16.16
C ASP A 51 -9.90 12.53 16.25
N ASN A 52 -10.35 12.89 17.47
CA ASN A 52 -11.50 13.73 17.70
C ASN A 52 -11.30 15.16 17.19
N ALA A 53 -10.12 15.75 17.38
CA ALA A 53 -9.80 17.07 16.86
C ALA A 53 -9.87 17.10 15.32
N ILE A 54 -9.25 16.12 14.66
CA ILE A 54 -9.27 15.99 13.19
C ILE A 54 -10.69 15.73 12.69
N PHE A 55 -11.43 14.85 13.35
CA PHE A 55 -12.83 14.55 13.00
C PHE A 55 -13.71 15.80 13.06
N ASN A 56 -13.60 16.59 14.11
CA ASN A 56 -14.37 17.82 14.27
C ASN A 56 -14.02 18.86 13.19
N LEU A 57 -12.73 19.01 12.85
CA LEU A 57 -12.29 19.90 11.77
C LEU A 57 -12.83 19.49 10.39
N MET A 58 -12.87 18.20 10.12
CA MET A 58 -13.32 17.68 8.81
C MET A 58 -14.85 17.71 8.69
N ARG A 59 -15.57 17.38 9.76
CA ARG A 59 -17.04 17.29 9.75
C ARG A 59 -17.73 18.66 9.71
N SER A 60 -17.11 19.68 10.26
CA SER A 60 -17.69 21.05 10.24
C SER A 60 -17.92 21.58 8.81
N ASN A 61 -17.24 21.04 7.82
CA ASN A 61 -17.29 21.47 6.42
C ASN A 61 -18.04 20.53 5.46
N SER A 62 -18.51 19.35 5.91
CA SER A 62 -19.05 18.32 5.01
C SER A 62 -20.54 18.02 5.26
N SER A 63 -21.41 19.00 5.08
CA SER A 63 -22.89 18.78 5.11
C SER A 63 -23.50 18.52 3.73
N ASN A 64 -22.69 18.29 2.69
CA ASN A 64 -23.20 18.13 1.33
C ASN A 64 -23.35 16.63 0.96
N PRO A 65 -24.59 16.13 0.74
CA PRO A 65 -24.85 14.72 0.44
C PRO A 65 -24.18 14.25 -0.87
N ILE A 66 -23.98 15.16 -1.83
CA ILE A 66 -23.31 14.85 -3.10
C ILE A 66 -21.82 14.56 -2.84
N LEU A 67 -21.19 15.32 -1.95
CA LEU A 67 -19.80 15.10 -1.56
C LEU A 67 -19.62 13.74 -0.91
N ASP A 68 -20.49 13.38 0.03
CA ASP A 68 -20.45 12.06 0.70
C ASP A 68 -20.57 10.89 -0.28
N GLN A 69 -21.47 11.00 -1.24
CA GLN A 69 -21.64 9.97 -2.26
C GLN A 69 -20.40 9.83 -3.15
N THR A 70 -19.82 10.96 -3.56
CA THR A 70 -18.58 10.98 -4.37
C THR A 70 -17.42 10.36 -3.60
N LEU A 71 -17.24 10.72 -2.32
CA LEU A 71 -16.19 10.16 -1.47
C LEU A 71 -16.35 8.65 -1.26
N ARG A 72 -17.57 8.16 -1.09
CA ARG A 72 -17.86 6.71 -1.01
C ARG A 72 -17.47 5.97 -2.29
N CYS A 73 -17.73 6.55 -3.48
CA CYS A 73 -17.28 5.99 -4.75
C CYS A 73 -15.76 5.93 -4.85
N VAL A 74 -15.06 6.98 -4.38
CA VAL A 74 -13.59 7.02 -4.37
C VAL A 74 -13.03 5.97 -3.40
N VAL A 75 -13.60 5.86 -2.21
CA VAL A 75 -13.19 4.87 -1.20
C VAL A 75 -13.44 3.43 -1.65
N PHE A 76 -14.46 3.21 -2.48
CA PHE A 76 -14.73 1.87 -3.04
C PHE A 76 -13.53 1.32 -3.83
N LEU A 77 -12.73 2.17 -4.49
CA LEU A 77 -11.51 1.76 -5.20
C LEU A 77 -10.44 1.14 -4.30
N GLY A 78 -10.47 1.42 -2.99
CA GLY A 78 -9.59 0.81 -1.99
C GLY A 78 -10.22 -0.38 -1.25
N SER A 79 -11.51 -0.67 -1.49
CA SER A 79 -12.20 -1.76 -0.80
C SER A 79 -11.71 -3.14 -1.25
N SER A 80 -11.72 -4.13 -0.35
CA SER A 80 -11.37 -5.51 -0.68
C SER A 80 -12.23 -6.09 -1.80
N GLN A 81 -13.49 -5.63 -1.91
CA GLN A 81 -14.41 -6.06 -2.98
C GLN A 81 -13.94 -5.63 -4.37
N PHE A 82 -13.25 -4.50 -4.48
CA PHE A 82 -12.66 -3.99 -5.72
C PHE A 82 -11.22 -4.49 -5.91
N VAL A 83 -10.42 -4.44 -4.86
CA VAL A 83 -8.98 -4.77 -4.90
C VAL A 83 -8.75 -6.25 -5.21
N LEU A 84 -9.54 -7.19 -4.65
CA LEU A 84 -9.35 -8.62 -4.90
C LEU A 84 -9.56 -9.01 -6.36
N PRO A 85 -10.70 -8.71 -7.02
CA PRO A 85 -10.86 -9.05 -8.43
C PRO A 85 -9.86 -8.31 -9.32
N LEU A 86 -9.54 -7.05 -8.99
CA LEU A 86 -8.53 -6.30 -9.72
C LEU A 86 -7.14 -6.91 -9.57
N SER A 87 -6.79 -7.43 -8.39
CA SER A 87 -5.51 -8.12 -8.17
C SER A 87 -5.38 -9.40 -9.00
N LEU A 88 -6.47 -10.15 -9.17
CA LEU A 88 -6.51 -11.31 -10.05
C LEU A 88 -6.27 -10.91 -11.50
N LEU A 89 -6.95 -9.87 -11.97
CA LEU A 89 -6.81 -9.36 -13.33
C LEU A 89 -5.37 -8.89 -13.60
N VAL A 90 -4.81 -8.11 -12.69
CA VAL A 90 -3.41 -7.65 -12.75
C VAL A 90 -2.44 -8.83 -12.68
N GLY A 91 -2.66 -9.81 -11.80
CA GLY A 91 -1.83 -11.01 -11.68
C GLY A 91 -1.79 -11.83 -12.97
N VAL A 92 -2.94 -12.00 -13.63
CA VAL A 92 -3.02 -12.66 -14.96
C VAL A 92 -2.26 -11.85 -16.00
N PHE A 93 -2.46 -10.52 -16.04
CA PHE A 93 -1.75 -9.64 -16.96
C PHE A 93 -0.23 -9.72 -16.77
N LEU A 94 0.25 -9.66 -15.52
CA LEU A 94 1.67 -9.77 -15.18
C LEU A 94 2.26 -11.12 -15.62
N SER A 95 1.51 -12.22 -15.43
CA SER A 95 1.91 -13.57 -15.84
C SER A 95 2.06 -13.69 -17.35
N LEU A 96 1.09 -13.17 -18.11
CA LEU A 96 1.09 -13.20 -19.56
C LEU A 96 2.19 -12.31 -20.15
N TYR A 97 2.33 -11.09 -19.66
CA TYR A 97 3.29 -10.11 -20.18
C TYR A 97 4.74 -10.56 -20.01
N ARG A 98 5.09 -11.09 -18.84
CA ARG A 98 6.45 -11.57 -18.53
C ARG A 98 6.67 -13.03 -18.87
N ARG A 99 5.65 -13.76 -19.30
CA ARG A 99 5.67 -15.22 -19.47
C ARG A 99 6.18 -15.94 -18.20
N ASN A 100 5.96 -15.33 -17.04
CA ASN A 100 6.38 -15.84 -15.74
C ASN A 100 5.17 -15.93 -14.81
N LEU A 101 4.63 -17.13 -14.68
CA LEU A 101 3.48 -17.41 -13.83
C LEU A 101 3.78 -17.12 -12.35
N ALA A 102 5.02 -17.32 -11.92
CA ALA A 102 5.40 -17.14 -10.52
C ALA A 102 5.17 -15.69 -10.04
N LEU A 103 5.44 -14.69 -10.89
CA LEU A 103 5.27 -13.28 -10.53
C LEU A 103 3.79 -12.91 -10.31
N GLY A 104 2.91 -13.34 -11.22
CA GLY A 104 1.47 -13.05 -11.09
C GLY A 104 0.84 -13.79 -9.92
N VAL A 105 1.18 -15.07 -9.74
CA VAL A 105 0.71 -15.85 -8.59
C VAL A 105 1.21 -15.24 -7.28
N TRP A 106 2.49 -14.84 -7.20
CA TRP A 106 3.05 -14.19 -6.02
C TRP A 106 2.34 -12.86 -5.69
N PHE A 107 2.04 -12.06 -6.71
CA PHE A 107 1.31 -10.79 -6.54
C PHE A 107 -0.06 -11.03 -5.92
N VAL A 108 -0.86 -11.93 -6.49
CA VAL A 108 -2.21 -12.25 -5.99
C VAL A 108 -2.15 -12.88 -4.58
N LEU A 109 -1.22 -13.82 -4.38
CA LEU A 109 -1.03 -14.48 -3.09
C LEU A 109 -0.68 -13.47 -1.99
N SER A 110 0.18 -12.50 -2.29
CA SER A 110 0.53 -11.43 -1.35
C SER A 110 -0.69 -10.63 -0.91
N VAL A 111 -1.55 -10.21 -1.85
CA VAL A 111 -2.76 -9.45 -1.52
C VAL A 111 -3.71 -10.28 -0.65
N ILE A 112 -3.97 -11.54 -1.03
CA ILE A 112 -4.88 -12.43 -0.28
C ILE A 112 -4.33 -12.71 1.12
N LEU A 113 -3.02 -12.99 1.24
CA LEU A 113 -2.37 -13.32 2.50
C LEU A 113 -2.46 -12.15 3.49
N PHE A 114 -2.16 -10.93 3.04
CA PHE A 114 -2.21 -9.76 3.92
C PHE A 114 -3.64 -9.37 4.31
N GLU A 115 -4.63 -9.55 3.43
CA GLU A 115 -6.03 -9.38 3.81
C GLU A 115 -6.49 -10.43 4.83
N ALA A 116 -6.10 -11.69 4.66
CA ALA A 116 -6.40 -12.75 5.62
C ALA A 116 -5.73 -12.47 6.96
N LEU A 117 -4.47 -12.04 6.96
CA LEU A 117 -3.72 -11.66 8.16
C LEU A 117 -4.40 -10.51 8.89
N LEU A 118 -4.88 -9.49 8.17
CA LEU A 118 -5.62 -8.39 8.77
C LEU A 118 -6.92 -8.84 9.43
N LYS A 119 -7.70 -9.71 8.75
CA LYS A 119 -8.94 -10.26 9.32
C LYS A 119 -8.66 -11.06 10.59
N SER A 120 -7.60 -11.88 10.58
CA SER A 120 -7.16 -12.64 11.76
C SER A 120 -6.72 -11.70 12.89
N LEU A 121 -5.97 -10.66 12.57
CA LEU A 121 -5.52 -9.66 13.53
C LEU A 121 -6.71 -8.92 14.17
N LYS A 122 -7.68 -8.49 13.37
CA LYS A 122 -8.91 -7.86 13.87
C LYS A 122 -9.73 -8.80 14.76
N HIS A 123 -9.83 -10.07 14.39
CA HIS A 123 -10.54 -11.06 15.22
C HIS A 123 -9.84 -11.26 16.57
N LEU A 124 -8.52 -11.33 16.58
CA LEU A 124 -7.73 -11.40 17.82
C LEU A 124 -7.94 -10.16 18.70
N PHE A 125 -7.91 -8.95 18.10
CA PHE A 125 -8.14 -7.72 18.86
C PHE A 125 -9.54 -7.64 19.45
N LEU A 126 -10.57 -7.97 18.69
CA LEU A 126 -11.95 -7.98 19.18
C LEU A 126 -12.16 -8.97 20.34
N HIS A 127 -11.46 -10.10 20.32
CA HIS A 127 -11.63 -11.14 21.34
C HIS A 127 -10.78 -10.90 22.59
N SER A 128 -9.56 -10.37 22.40
CA SER A 128 -8.60 -10.20 23.52
C SER A 128 -8.73 -8.85 24.23
N PHE A 129 -9.29 -7.82 23.58
CA PHE A 129 -9.29 -6.45 24.08
C PHE A 129 -10.68 -5.80 24.02
N GLN A 130 -11.69 -6.49 24.58
CA GLN A 130 -13.09 -6.00 24.65
C GLN A 130 -13.23 -4.64 25.35
N TRP A 131 -12.28 -4.28 26.23
CA TRP A 131 -12.25 -2.97 26.90
C TRP A 131 -11.77 -1.82 26.01
N LEU A 132 -11.20 -2.11 24.84
CA LEU A 132 -10.72 -1.12 23.87
C LEU A 132 -11.85 -0.74 22.88
N SER A 133 -13.08 -0.56 23.35
CA SER A 133 -14.28 -0.40 22.53
C SER A 133 -14.25 0.76 21.53
N HIS A 134 -13.39 1.75 21.73
CA HIS A 134 -13.25 2.90 20.82
C HIS A 134 -12.36 2.64 19.60
N SER A 135 -11.56 1.57 19.59
CA SER A 135 -10.63 1.26 18.49
C SER A 135 -11.05 0.07 17.61
N VAL A 136 -12.34 -0.27 17.60
CA VAL A 136 -12.90 -1.43 16.86
C VAL A 136 -12.51 -1.46 15.37
N ASN A 137 -12.17 -0.32 14.79
CA ASN A 137 -11.81 -0.20 13.38
C ASN A 137 -10.30 -0.11 13.10
N PHE A 138 -9.46 -0.23 14.11
CA PHE A 138 -8.00 -0.19 13.93
C PHE A 138 -7.44 -1.58 13.59
N PRO A 139 -6.49 -1.69 12.65
CA PRO A 139 -6.19 -0.74 11.59
C PRO A 139 -7.25 -0.75 10.47
N SER A 140 -7.34 0.31 9.67
CA SER A 140 -8.31 0.39 8.58
C SER A 140 -8.01 -0.64 7.49
N ALA A 141 -8.98 -1.54 7.23
CA ALA A 141 -8.86 -2.56 6.20
C ALA A 141 -8.72 -1.94 4.80
N ILE A 142 -9.49 -0.88 4.52
CA ILE A 142 -9.47 -0.22 3.23
C ILE A 142 -8.12 0.46 2.99
N ALA A 143 -7.58 1.15 4.00
CA ALA A 143 -6.27 1.79 3.90
C ALA A 143 -5.15 0.76 3.70
N LEU A 144 -5.22 -0.40 4.35
CA LEU A 144 -4.26 -1.49 4.17
C LEU A 144 -4.34 -2.08 2.76
N SER A 145 -5.52 -2.52 2.33
CA SER A 145 -5.72 -3.15 1.01
C SER A 145 -5.29 -2.23 -0.12
N LEU A 146 -5.67 -0.94 -0.02
CA LEU A 146 -5.27 0.12 -0.92
C LEU A 146 -3.76 0.26 -1.02
N THR A 147 -3.09 0.44 0.12
CA THR A 147 -1.65 0.71 0.15
C THR A 147 -0.85 -0.52 -0.25
N LEU A 148 -1.28 -1.71 0.15
CA LEU A 148 -0.67 -2.96 -0.27
C LEU A 148 -0.76 -3.12 -1.79
N PHE A 149 -1.96 -3.03 -2.36
CA PHE A 149 -2.19 -3.27 -3.79
C PHE A 149 -1.49 -2.23 -4.66
N TYR A 150 -1.75 -0.94 -4.43
CA TYR A 150 -1.12 0.12 -5.23
C TYR A 150 0.37 0.28 -4.92
N GLY A 151 0.80 0.00 -3.69
CA GLY A 151 2.21 -0.05 -3.31
C GLY A 151 2.97 -1.15 -4.04
N LEU A 152 2.40 -2.35 -4.16
CA LEU A 152 2.95 -3.43 -4.98
C LEU A 152 3.07 -3.01 -6.45
N LEU A 153 2.04 -2.35 -7.00
CA LEU A 153 2.09 -1.82 -8.37
C LEU A 153 3.22 -0.81 -8.54
N ILE A 154 3.34 0.17 -7.64
CA ILE A 154 4.40 1.18 -7.67
C ILE A 154 5.79 0.52 -7.71
N LEU A 155 6.01 -0.48 -6.87
CA LEU A 155 7.29 -1.20 -6.79
C LEU A 155 7.56 -2.07 -8.03
N LEU A 156 6.50 -2.51 -8.73
CA LEU A 156 6.62 -3.31 -9.95
C LEU A 156 6.75 -2.48 -11.24
N ILE A 157 6.26 -1.23 -11.27
CA ILE A 157 6.29 -0.34 -12.45
C ILE A 157 7.68 -0.32 -13.13
N PRO A 158 8.82 -0.15 -12.42
CA PRO A 158 10.13 -0.09 -13.05
C PRO A 158 10.53 -1.37 -13.81
N HIS A 159 9.93 -2.49 -13.47
CA HIS A 159 10.19 -3.77 -14.13
C HIS A 159 9.43 -3.92 -15.45
N PHE A 160 8.38 -3.12 -15.68
CA PHE A 160 7.51 -3.24 -16.84
C PHE A 160 7.65 -2.09 -17.82
N ILE A 161 7.92 -0.89 -17.35
CA ILE A 161 7.99 0.31 -18.15
C ILE A 161 9.46 0.73 -18.29
N ALA A 162 9.99 0.75 -19.52
CA ALA A 162 11.37 1.15 -19.74
C ALA A 162 11.58 2.69 -19.66
N HIS A 163 10.52 3.47 -19.94
CA HIS A 163 10.63 4.92 -20.05
C HIS A 163 10.48 5.58 -18.66
N GLN A 164 11.53 6.21 -18.17
CA GLN A 164 11.61 6.77 -16.81
C GLN A 164 10.53 7.82 -16.51
N ILE A 165 10.17 8.67 -17.50
CA ILE A 165 9.15 9.70 -17.32
C ILE A 165 7.78 9.05 -17.03
N PHE A 166 7.40 8.01 -17.80
CA PHE A 166 6.15 7.29 -17.58
C PHE A 166 6.14 6.53 -16.23
N GLN A 167 7.29 5.96 -15.83
CA GLN A 167 7.41 5.35 -14.50
C GLN A 167 7.08 6.35 -13.39
N ASN A 168 7.69 7.54 -13.47
CA ASN A 168 7.50 8.57 -12.46
C ASN A 168 6.06 9.08 -12.43
N ILE A 169 5.48 9.41 -13.60
CA ILE A 169 4.10 9.88 -13.68
C ILE A 169 3.14 8.85 -13.10
N LEU A 170 3.26 7.59 -13.48
CA LEU A 170 2.38 6.52 -13.00
C LEU A 170 2.55 6.29 -11.49
N SER A 171 3.79 6.27 -11.00
CA SER A 171 4.08 6.07 -9.56
C SER A 171 3.53 7.22 -8.71
N TYR A 172 3.71 8.47 -9.14
CA TYR A 172 3.16 9.62 -8.41
C TYR A 172 1.63 9.68 -8.51
N SER A 173 1.04 9.28 -9.63
CA SER A 173 -0.42 9.19 -9.78
C SER A 173 -1.01 8.16 -8.82
N LEU A 174 -0.41 6.97 -8.71
CA LEU A 174 -0.85 5.95 -7.77
C LEU A 174 -0.65 6.38 -6.31
N LEU A 175 0.47 7.05 -6.00
CA LEU A 175 0.70 7.60 -4.68
C LEU A 175 -0.34 8.68 -4.33
N GLY A 176 -0.64 9.57 -5.28
CA GLY A 176 -1.70 10.58 -5.14
C GLY A 176 -3.07 9.94 -4.90
N LEU A 177 -3.36 8.84 -5.58
CA LEU A 177 -4.60 8.07 -5.37
C LEU A 177 -4.67 7.48 -3.96
N ILE A 178 -3.57 6.91 -3.45
CA ILE A 178 -3.49 6.40 -2.07
C ILE A 178 -3.81 7.52 -1.07
N LEU A 179 -3.18 8.67 -1.23
CA LEU A 179 -3.39 9.82 -0.31
C LEU A 179 -4.82 10.35 -0.42
N LEU A 180 -5.37 10.47 -1.62
CA LEU A 180 -6.72 10.95 -1.87
C LEU A 180 -7.77 10.05 -1.20
N ILE A 181 -7.65 8.73 -1.37
CA ILE A 181 -8.56 7.77 -0.73
C ILE A 181 -8.38 7.80 0.79
N GLY A 182 -7.15 7.96 1.29
CA GLY A 182 -6.89 8.11 2.72
C GLY A 182 -7.58 9.34 3.32
N LEU A 183 -7.49 10.47 2.64
CA LEU A 183 -8.21 11.68 3.03
C LEU A 183 -9.74 11.49 2.98
N ALA A 184 -10.24 10.84 1.93
CA ALA A 184 -11.66 10.51 1.81
C ALA A 184 -12.16 9.65 2.96
N LEU A 185 -11.37 8.67 3.42
CA LEU A 185 -11.69 7.85 4.59
C LEU A 185 -11.82 8.68 5.87
N ILE A 186 -10.92 9.64 6.08
CA ILE A 186 -10.94 10.51 7.26
C ILE A 186 -12.19 11.41 7.22
N VAL A 187 -12.51 11.99 6.07
CA VAL A 187 -13.72 12.82 5.89
C VAL A 187 -14.99 12.00 6.14
N LEU A 188 -15.02 10.72 5.74
CA LEU A 188 -16.13 9.79 6.00
C LEU A 188 -16.21 9.29 7.45
N GLY A 189 -15.31 9.75 8.33
CA GLY A 189 -15.38 9.47 9.76
C GLY A 189 -14.53 8.28 10.23
N VAL A 190 -13.62 7.76 9.40
CA VAL A 190 -12.63 6.80 9.85
C VAL A 190 -11.54 7.54 10.64
N SER A 191 -11.16 7.03 11.82
CA SER A 191 -10.14 7.66 12.64
C SER A 191 -8.80 7.79 11.91
N PHE A 192 -8.14 8.93 12.06
CA PHE A 192 -6.86 9.23 11.41
C PHE A 192 -5.78 8.21 11.78
N SER A 193 -5.70 7.84 13.07
CA SER A 193 -4.79 6.80 13.56
C SER A 193 -5.01 5.46 12.87
N SER A 194 -6.28 5.08 12.63
CA SER A 194 -6.66 3.84 11.95
C SER A 194 -6.23 3.84 10.49
N VAL A 195 -6.37 4.96 9.78
CA VAL A 195 -5.93 5.13 8.39
C VAL A 195 -4.41 5.04 8.30
N LEU A 196 -3.68 5.76 9.18
CA LEU A 196 -2.22 5.69 9.22
C LEU A 196 -1.71 4.29 9.55
N GLY A 197 -2.31 3.61 10.52
CA GLY A 197 -1.98 2.22 10.83
C GLY A 197 -2.18 1.29 9.64
N GLY A 198 -3.26 1.47 8.89
CA GLY A 198 -3.51 0.76 7.64
C GLY A 198 -2.46 1.02 6.57
N PHE A 199 -2.06 2.29 6.38
CA PHE A 199 -0.99 2.67 5.45
C PHE A 199 0.36 2.05 5.81
N CYS A 200 0.75 2.09 7.09
CA CYS A 200 2.00 1.50 7.54
C CYS A 200 2.03 -0.02 7.31
N LEU A 201 0.96 -0.73 7.67
CA LEU A 201 0.85 -2.18 7.44
C LEU A 201 0.83 -2.53 5.95
N GLY A 202 0.10 -1.78 5.13
CA GLY A 202 0.04 -1.99 3.69
C GLY A 202 1.40 -1.76 3.02
N ALA A 203 2.11 -0.69 3.38
CA ALA A 203 3.45 -0.38 2.87
C ALA A 203 4.48 -1.43 3.32
N LEU A 204 4.42 -1.86 4.58
CA LEU A 204 5.21 -2.96 5.11
C LEU A 204 4.99 -4.22 4.26
N GLY A 205 3.72 -4.59 4.05
CA GLY A 205 3.34 -5.74 3.25
C GLY A 205 3.88 -5.69 1.82
N ALA A 206 3.78 -4.54 1.16
CA ALA A 206 4.29 -4.34 -0.19
C ALA A 206 5.83 -4.49 -0.24
N CYS A 207 6.54 -3.85 0.69
CA CYS A 207 8.01 -3.93 0.76
C CYS A 207 8.50 -5.35 1.02
N PHE A 208 7.91 -6.06 2.00
CA PHE A 208 8.29 -7.44 2.31
C PHE A 208 7.95 -8.39 1.18
N SER A 209 6.76 -8.29 0.57
CA SER A 209 6.35 -9.16 -0.54
C SER A 209 7.31 -9.06 -1.73
N ILE A 210 7.66 -7.83 -2.16
CA ILE A 210 8.63 -7.64 -3.25
C ILE A 210 10.04 -8.05 -2.81
N GLY A 211 10.45 -7.72 -1.58
CA GLY A 211 11.75 -8.12 -1.05
C GLY A 211 11.95 -9.63 -1.06
N ILE A 212 10.95 -10.40 -0.62
CA ILE A 212 10.98 -11.87 -0.64
C ILE A 212 11.00 -12.38 -2.09
N TYR A 213 10.12 -11.84 -2.95
CA TYR A 213 10.09 -12.23 -4.37
C TYR A 213 11.47 -12.08 -5.02
N LEU A 214 12.09 -10.91 -4.88
CA LEU A 214 13.40 -10.64 -5.46
C LEU A 214 14.50 -11.51 -4.86
N SER A 215 14.44 -11.82 -3.56
CA SER A 215 15.44 -12.66 -2.90
C SER A 215 15.37 -14.12 -3.32
N VAL A 216 14.17 -14.64 -3.63
CA VAL A 216 13.93 -16.04 -3.96
C VAL A 216 14.06 -16.28 -5.47
N PHE A 217 13.45 -15.45 -6.29
CA PHE A 217 13.30 -15.70 -7.73
C PHE A 217 14.31 -14.97 -8.62
N GLN A 218 15.04 -13.97 -8.12
CA GLN A 218 16.11 -13.31 -8.90
C GLN A 218 17.49 -13.94 -8.67
N LYS A 219 17.61 -14.94 -7.82
CA LYS A 219 18.86 -15.72 -7.67
C LYS A 219 19.01 -16.86 -8.69
N ILE A 220 18.00 -17.06 -9.53
CA ILE A 220 17.99 -18.01 -10.64
C ILE A 220 18.14 -17.24 -11.94
#